data_63e644b3d51df0ab31c1f608bf4b2672
#
_entry.id   63e644b3d51df0ab31c1f608bf4b2672
#
_cell.length_a   1.000
_cell.length_b   1.000
_cell.length_c   1.000
_cell.angle_alpha   90.00
_cell.angle_beta   90.00
_cell.angle_gamma   90.00
#
_symmetry.space_group_name_H-M   'P 1'
#
loop_
_entity.id
_entity.type
_entity.pdbx_description
1 polymer ?
#
loop_
_entity_poly.entity_id
_entity_poly.type
_entity_poly.pdbx_seq_one_letter_code
_entity_poly.pdbx_strand_id
1 'polypeptide(L)'
;KEVSSVVVTSKLLLNTTLDSLVVNLVIADNTCNFVRMKALNLSYLESLRTLTIGEKCFANVTVFSLSNLQYLNSITIGSKSFNWKCTGEERNRCIFSITSCHSLHTIIIGAKSFCDYQIFVIEDLPSLTLFKGSCNFSYIGKVILESDDWWLYLN
;
A
#
# COMPACT_ATOMS: atom_id res chain seq x y z
N LYS A 1 14.76 2.23 -24.08
CA LYS A 1 14.37 1.16 -23.16
C LYS A 1 12.90 1.30 -22.79
N GLU A 2 12.14 0.26 -23.09
CA GLU A 2 10.71 0.29 -22.81
C GLU A 2 10.42 0.32 -21.31
N VAL A 3 9.45 1.15 -20.94
CA VAL A 3 8.92 1.18 -19.58
C VAL A 3 8.04 -0.04 -19.38
N SER A 4 8.37 -0.89 -18.42
CA SER A 4 7.59 -2.08 -18.11
C SER A 4 6.36 -1.70 -17.27
N SER A 5 5.20 -1.75 -17.91
CA SER A 5 3.91 -1.54 -17.26
C SER A 5 3.12 -2.85 -17.24
N VAL A 6 2.65 -3.22 -16.05
CA VAL A 6 1.90 -4.45 -15.85
C VAL A 6 0.55 -4.14 -15.24
N VAL A 7 -0.52 -4.70 -15.82
CA VAL A 7 -1.87 -4.67 -15.26
C VAL A 7 -2.21 -6.08 -14.77
N VAL A 8 -2.46 -6.20 -13.48
CA VAL A 8 -2.83 -7.47 -12.85
C VAL A 8 -4.35 -7.58 -12.79
N THR A 9 -4.89 -8.59 -13.48
CA THR A 9 -6.33 -8.88 -13.51
C THR A 9 -6.69 -10.20 -12.82
N SER A 10 -5.69 -10.96 -12.37
CA SER A 10 -5.91 -12.23 -11.67
C SER A 10 -4.72 -12.56 -10.77
N LYS A 11 -4.91 -13.50 -9.87
CA LYS A 11 -3.83 -14.01 -9.00
C LYS A 11 -2.67 -14.60 -9.80
N LEU A 12 -2.98 -15.29 -10.88
CA LEU A 12 -1.95 -15.91 -11.72
C LEU A 12 -0.99 -14.84 -12.23
N LEU A 13 -1.52 -13.70 -12.71
CA LEU A 13 -0.69 -12.59 -13.19
C LEU A 13 0.13 -11.98 -12.05
N LEU A 14 -0.43 -11.85 -10.86
CA LEU A 14 0.31 -11.34 -9.71
C LEU A 14 1.54 -12.20 -9.39
N ASN A 15 1.42 -13.51 -9.53
CA ASN A 15 2.49 -14.43 -9.17
C ASN A 15 3.49 -14.70 -10.31
N THR A 16 3.10 -14.49 -11.58
CA THR A 16 3.88 -14.93 -12.74
C THR A 16 4.48 -13.81 -13.57
N THR A 17 3.94 -12.60 -13.50
CA THR A 17 4.36 -11.50 -14.37
C THR A 17 5.17 -10.41 -13.65
N LEU A 18 5.22 -10.44 -12.34
CA LEU A 18 5.92 -9.42 -11.56
C LEU A 18 7.36 -9.82 -11.31
N ASP A 19 8.27 -8.95 -11.75
CA ASP A 19 9.70 -9.08 -11.52
C ASP A 19 10.33 -7.71 -11.21
N SER A 20 11.62 -7.69 -10.97
CA SER A 20 12.36 -6.47 -10.63
C SER A 20 12.41 -5.41 -11.73
N LEU A 21 11.94 -5.72 -12.94
CA LEU A 21 11.95 -4.80 -14.09
C LEU A 21 10.63 -4.03 -14.22
N VAL A 22 9.61 -4.37 -13.44
CA VAL A 22 8.32 -3.68 -13.46
C VAL A 22 8.50 -2.25 -12.93
N VAL A 23 8.07 -1.29 -13.74
CA VAL A 23 8.15 0.15 -13.40
C VAL A 23 6.80 0.71 -12.98
N ASN A 24 5.74 0.32 -13.66
CA ASN A 24 4.38 0.74 -13.33
C ASN A 24 3.51 -0.50 -13.10
N LEU A 25 2.91 -0.59 -11.93
CA LEU A 25 2.02 -1.69 -11.57
C LEU A 25 0.61 -1.18 -11.33
N VAL A 26 -0.34 -1.77 -12.02
CA VAL A 26 -1.77 -1.52 -11.83
C VAL A 26 -2.45 -2.82 -11.45
N ILE A 27 -3.14 -2.81 -10.32
CA ILE A 27 -4.02 -3.91 -9.89
C ILE A 27 -5.46 -3.52 -10.27
N ALA A 28 -6.09 -4.32 -11.11
CA ALA A 28 -7.45 -4.05 -11.58
C ALA A 28 -8.47 -4.18 -10.44
N ASP A 29 -9.60 -3.50 -10.56
CA ASP A 29 -10.69 -3.55 -9.59
C ASP A 29 -11.15 -4.99 -9.31
N ASN A 30 -11.57 -5.25 -8.09
CA ASN A 30 -12.13 -6.54 -7.65
C ASN A 30 -11.20 -7.73 -7.83
N THR A 31 -9.88 -7.51 -7.75
CA THR A 31 -8.90 -8.59 -7.91
C THR A 31 -8.13 -8.87 -6.62
N CYS A 32 -7.47 -10.03 -6.58
CA CYS A 32 -6.62 -10.45 -5.47
C CYS A 32 -7.36 -10.60 -4.14
N ASN A 33 -8.61 -11.06 -4.18
CA ASN A 33 -9.46 -11.25 -3.00
C ASN A 33 -9.48 -12.72 -2.50
N PHE A 34 -8.33 -13.38 -2.55
CA PHE A 34 -8.23 -14.79 -2.15
C PHE A 34 -8.23 -14.93 -0.64
N VAL A 35 -8.99 -15.90 -0.14
CA VAL A 35 -9.12 -16.17 1.30
C VAL A 35 -7.75 -16.41 1.97
N ARG A 36 -6.84 -17.06 1.26
CA ARG A 36 -5.52 -17.41 1.80
C ARG A 36 -4.46 -16.31 1.63
N MET A 37 -4.76 -15.25 0.90
CA MET A 37 -3.82 -14.16 0.70
C MET A 37 -3.88 -13.21 1.89
N LYS A 38 -2.99 -13.39 2.85
CA LYS A 38 -2.96 -12.63 4.11
C LYS A 38 -1.90 -11.54 4.14
N ALA A 39 -0.92 -11.62 3.26
CA ALA A 39 0.16 -10.64 3.20
C ALA A 39 0.44 -10.20 1.76
N LEU A 40 0.78 -8.95 1.59
CA LEU A 40 1.24 -8.39 0.33
C LEU A 40 2.51 -7.60 0.59
N ASN A 41 3.62 -8.09 0.07
CA ASN A 41 4.90 -7.39 0.09
C ASN A 41 5.44 -7.28 -1.33
N LEU A 42 5.49 -6.08 -1.86
CA LEU A 42 5.96 -5.79 -3.21
C LEU A 42 7.38 -5.20 -3.21
N SER A 43 8.12 -5.32 -2.11
CA SER A 43 9.46 -4.72 -1.98
C SER A 43 10.51 -5.31 -2.93
N TYR A 44 10.23 -6.47 -3.53
CA TYR A 44 11.10 -7.06 -4.55
C TYR A 44 11.02 -6.38 -5.91
N LEU A 45 10.05 -5.50 -6.13
CA LEU A 45 9.87 -4.75 -7.37
C LEU A 45 10.79 -3.52 -7.37
N GLU A 46 12.07 -3.74 -7.45
CA GLU A 46 13.12 -2.72 -7.22
C GLU A 46 13.05 -1.54 -8.18
N SER A 47 12.50 -1.73 -9.38
CA SER A 47 12.37 -0.68 -10.39
C SER A 47 11.05 0.07 -10.34
N LEU A 48 10.17 -0.27 -9.39
CA LEU A 48 8.81 0.27 -9.31
C LEU A 48 8.83 1.78 -9.09
N ARG A 49 8.08 2.50 -9.94
CA ARG A 49 7.90 3.95 -9.85
C ARG A 49 6.48 4.35 -9.46
N THR A 50 5.49 3.62 -9.98
CA THR A 50 4.09 3.88 -9.65
C THR A 50 3.38 2.59 -9.27
N LEU A 51 2.59 2.67 -8.21
CA LEU A 51 1.71 1.59 -7.77
C LEU A 51 0.28 2.11 -7.73
N THR A 52 -0.59 1.51 -8.53
CA THR A 52 -2.01 1.81 -8.53
C THR A 52 -2.79 0.54 -8.21
N ILE A 53 -3.52 0.55 -7.11
CA ILE A 53 -4.40 -0.54 -6.71
C ILE A 53 -5.83 -0.06 -6.88
N GLY A 54 -6.63 -0.84 -7.60
CA GLY A 54 -8.03 -0.53 -7.88
C GLY A 54 -8.93 -0.62 -6.65
N GLU A 55 -10.22 -0.52 -6.89
CA GLU A 55 -11.24 -0.65 -5.86
C GLU A 55 -11.49 -2.11 -5.49
N LYS A 56 -11.83 -2.36 -4.24
CA LYS A 56 -12.23 -3.68 -3.72
C LYS A 56 -11.19 -4.77 -3.99
N CYS A 57 -9.93 -4.45 -3.77
CA CYS A 57 -8.80 -5.38 -3.93
C CYS A 57 -8.27 -5.81 -2.57
N PHE A 58 -7.63 -6.98 -2.54
CA PHE A 58 -6.91 -7.48 -1.35
C PHE A 58 -7.77 -7.53 -0.08
N ALA A 59 -9.01 -8.00 -0.22
CA ALA A 59 -9.98 -8.02 0.89
C ALA A 59 -9.53 -8.86 2.10
N ASN A 60 -8.66 -9.83 1.91
CA ASN A 60 -8.23 -10.76 2.96
C ASN A 60 -6.81 -10.48 3.47
N VAL A 61 -6.15 -9.45 2.94
CA VAL A 61 -4.79 -9.09 3.33
C VAL A 61 -4.82 -8.36 4.66
N THR A 62 -3.98 -8.79 5.59
CA THR A 62 -3.83 -8.19 6.91
C THR A 62 -2.46 -7.52 7.10
N VAL A 63 -1.49 -7.83 6.26
CA VAL A 63 -0.18 -7.20 6.28
C VAL A 63 0.15 -6.67 4.89
N PHE A 64 0.22 -5.36 4.77
CA PHE A 64 0.69 -4.68 3.58
C PHE A 64 2.01 -4.00 3.88
N SER A 65 3.06 -4.32 3.13
CA SER A 65 4.38 -3.73 3.36
C SER A 65 5.11 -3.40 2.07
N LEU A 66 5.75 -2.24 2.07
CA LEU A 66 6.68 -1.79 1.04
C LEU A 66 7.92 -1.22 1.74
N SER A 67 9.09 -1.62 1.31
CA SER A 67 10.33 -1.09 1.86
C SER A 67 11.44 -0.99 0.80
N ASN A 68 12.29 0.01 0.97
CA ASN A 68 13.50 0.19 0.16
C ASN A 68 13.26 0.30 -1.35
N LEU A 69 12.11 0.81 -1.77
CA LEU A 69 11.80 1.06 -3.18
C LEU A 69 12.31 2.44 -3.58
N GLN A 70 13.54 2.49 -4.10
CA GLN A 70 14.29 3.73 -4.36
C GLN A 70 13.64 4.65 -5.40
N TYR A 71 12.89 4.09 -6.34
CA TYR A 71 12.30 4.83 -7.45
C TYR A 71 10.81 5.07 -7.30
N LEU A 72 10.19 4.45 -6.29
CA LEU A 72 8.76 4.59 -6.07
C LEU A 72 8.41 6.04 -5.79
N ASN A 73 7.56 6.61 -6.66
CA ASN A 73 7.17 8.01 -6.62
C ASN A 73 5.76 8.20 -6.07
N SER A 74 4.83 7.34 -6.45
CA SER A 74 3.43 7.47 -6.06
C SER A 74 2.74 6.14 -5.79
N ILE A 75 1.85 6.17 -4.81
CA ILE A 75 0.95 5.06 -4.47
C ILE A 75 -0.47 5.58 -4.48
N THR A 76 -1.34 4.93 -5.24
CA THR A 76 -2.77 5.21 -5.25
C THR A 76 -3.53 3.92 -4.99
N ILE A 77 -4.37 3.92 -3.97
CA ILE A 77 -5.18 2.76 -3.59
C ILE A 77 -6.64 3.16 -3.65
N GLY A 78 -7.43 2.39 -4.37
CA GLY A 78 -8.86 2.62 -4.55
C GLY A 78 -9.68 2.36 -3.28
N SER A 79 -10.96 2.68 -3.35
CA SER A 79 -11.89 2.54 -2.23
C SER A 79 -12.18 1.08 -1.89
N LYS A 80 -12.44 0.80 -0.63
CA LYS A 80 -12.82 -0.52 -0.12
C LYS A 80 -11.79 -1.62 -0.38
N SER A 81 -10.54 -1.25 -0.54
CA SER A 81 -9.41 -2.18 -0.65
C SER A 81 -8.80 -2.42 0.72
N PHE A 82 -8.20 -3.59 0.94
CA PHE A 82 -7.66 -3.95 2.26
C PHE A 82 -8.69 -3.74 3.38
N ASN A 83 -9.91 -4.17 3.13
CA ASN A 83 -11.05 -3.91 4.02
C ASN A 83 -11.35 -5.05 4.98
N TRP A 84 -10.36 -5.91 5.27
CA TRP A 84 -10.49 -6.95 6.27
C TRP A 84 -10.87 -6.36 7.62
N LYS A 85 -11.84 -6.96 8.26
CA LYS A 85 -12.26 -6.55 9.60
C LYS A 85 -11.32 -7.15 10.64
N CYS A 86 -10.40 -6.34 11.10
CA CYS A 86 -9.43 -6.72 12.12
C CYS A 86 -10.06 -6.58 13.51
N THR A 87 -10.71 -7.65 13.96
CA THR A 87 -11.42 -7.66 15.25
C THR A 87 -10.78 -8.64 16.23
N GLY A 88 -11.00 -8.41 17.53
CA GLY A 88 -10.50 -9.28 18.61
C GLY A 88 -8.97 -9.38 18.61
N GLU A 89 -8.45 -10.59 18.68
CA GLU A 89 -7.00 -10.85 18.74
C GLU A 89 -6.28 -10.48 17.42
N GLU A 90 -7.00 -10.42 16.30
CA GLU A 90 -6.42 -10.06 15.01
C GLU A 90 -6.07 -8.58 14.89
N ARG A 91 -6.61 -7.73 15.76
CA ARG A 91 -6.37 -6.28 15.74
C ARG A 91 -4.90 -5.90 15.67
N ASN A 92 -4.08 -6.57 16.45
CA ASN A 92 -2.65 -6.28 16.54
C ASN A 92 -1.83 -6.86 15.38
N ARG A 93 -2.47 -7.52 14.43
CA ARG A 93 -1.83 -8.17 13.29
C ARG A 93 -2.10 -7.47 11.97
N CYS A 94 -3.00 -6.50 11.94
CA CYS A 94 -3.33 -5.75 10.74
C CYS A 94 -2.39 -4.57 10.62
N ILE A 95 -1.42 -4.69 9.71
CA ILE A 95 -0.28 -3.79 9.59
C ILE A 95 -0.23 -3.18 8.20
N PHE A 96 -0.15 -1.86 8.16
CA PHE A 96 0.21 -1.08 6.99
C PHE A 96 1.62 -0.53 7.22
N SER A 97 2.56 -0.87 6.35
CA SER A 97 3.96 -0.45 6.52
C SER A 97 4.56 0.03 5.21
N ILE A 98 5.03 1.27 5.18
CA ILE A 98 5.80 1.83 4.08
C ILE A 98 7.03 2.50 4.67
N THR A 99 8.21 1.98 4.34
CA THR A 99 9.46 2.46 4.94
C THR A 99 10.57 2.63 3.90
N SER A 100 11.43 3.61 4.12
CA SER A 100 12.66 3.82 3.35
C SER A 100 12.45 3.90 1.83
N CYS A 101 11.39 4.55 1.41
CA CYS A 101 11.10 4.84 0.01
C CYS A 101 11.41 6.32 -0.25
N HIS A 102 12.67 6.62 -0.59
CA HIS A 102 13.20 7.99 -0.56
C HIS A 102 12.70 8.89 -1.68
N SER A 103 12.14 8.32 -2.75
CA SER A 103 11.54 9.10 -3.84
C SER A 103 10.02 9.22 -3.76
N LEU A 104 9.41 8.64 -2.73
CA LEU A 104 7.94 8.62 -2.61
C LEU A 104 7.42 10.00 -2.23
N HIS A 105 6.60 10.58 -3.11
CA HIS A 105 6.03 11.92 -2.93
C HIS A 105 4.56 11.88 -2.53
N THR A 106 3.82 10.87 -2.99
CA THR A 106 2.36 10.87 -2.89
C THR A 106 1.85 9.50 -2.45
N ILE A 107 0.99 9.50 -1.45
CA ILE A 107 0.20 8.33 -1.04
C ILE A 107 -1.26 8.78 -0.99
N ILE A 108 -2.10 8.18 -1.82
CA ILE A 108 -3.54 8.44 -1.84
C ILE A 108 -4.29 7.14 -1.60
N ILE A 109 -5.09 7.10 -0.55
CA ILE A 109 -5.86 5.92 -0.14
C ILE A 109 -7.34 6.26 -0.19
N GLY A 110 -8.10 5.50 -0.96
CA GLY A 110 -9.52 5.69 -1.14
C GLY A 110 -10.36 5.38 0.11
N ALA A 111 -11.62 5.77 0.06
CA ALA A 111 -12.55 5.61 1.16
C ALA A 111 -12.71 4.15 1.59
N LYS A 112 -12.79 3.92 2.88
CA LYS A 112 -13.02 2.59 3.50
C LYS A 112 -11.90 1.57 3.22
N SER A 113 -10.72 2.02 2.90
CA SER A 113 -9.52 1.17 2.77
C SER A 113 -8.69 1.26 4.05
N PHE A 114 -8.21 0.13 4.54
CA PHE A 114 -7.45 0.00 5.79
C PHE A 114 -8.18 0.50 7.04
N CYS A 115 -9.51 0.54 7.04
CA CYS A 115 -10.27 1.15 8.14
C CYS A 115 -10.08 0.46 9.49
N ASP A 116 -9.91 -0.84 9.47
CA ASP A 116 -9.75 -1.63 10.70
C ASP A 116 -8.30 -2.01 10.99
N TYR A 117 -7.36 -1.53 10.21
CA TYR A 117 -5.94 -1.72 10.49
C TYR A 117 -5.56 -0.92 11.75
N GLN A 118 -4.68 -1.49 12.56
CA GLN A 118 -4.31 -0.92 13.86
C GLN A 118 -2.88 -0.42 13.94
N ILE A 119 -2.01 -0.96 13.08
CA ILE A 119 -0.60 -0.61 13.09
C ILE A 119 -0.26 0.02 11.76
N PHE A 120 0.20 1.26 11.81
CA PHE A 120 0.67 1.99 10.65
C PHE A 120 2.12 2.39 10.91
N VAL A 121 3.01 1.91 10.07
CA VAL A 121 4.42 2.26 10.11
C VAL A 121 4.72 3.05 8.84
N ILE A 122 4.95 4.34 9.00
CA ILE A 122 5.28 5.25 7.91
C ILE A 122 6.57 5.95 8.34
N GLU A 123 7.67 5.51 7.77
CA GLU A 123 9.00 5.78 8.31
C GLU A 123 9.99 6.02 7.17
N ASP A 124 10.89 6.99 7.34
CA ASP A 124 11.96 7.28 6.39
C ASP A 124 11.44 7.51 4.96
N LEU A 125 10.51 8.47 4.85
CA LEU A 125 9.93 8.94 3.59
C LEU A 125 10.23 10.43 3.40
N PRO A 126 11.50 10.82 3.16
CA PRO A 126 11.90 12.24 3.20
C PRO A 126 11.33 13.09 2.08
N SER A 127 10.85 12.47 1.00
CA SER A 127 10.26 13.19 -0.13
C SER A 127 8.73 13.27 -0.08
N LEU A 128 8.11 12.68 0.94
CA LEU A 128 6.64 12.63 1.02
C LEU A 128 6.06 14.03 1.21
N THR A 129 5.20 14.45 0.28
CA THR A 129 4.54 15.76 0.29
C THR A 129 3.03 15.67 0.39
N LEU A 130 2.45 14.53 0.06
CA LEU A 130 1.01 14.32 0.14
C LEU A 130 0.70 12.93 0.68
N PHE A 131 0.00 12.90 1.79
CA PHE A 131 -0.64 11.69 2.30
C PHE A 131 -2.13 11.96 2.46
N LYS A 132 -2.95 11.33 1.65
CA LYS A 132 -4.40 11.48 1.71
C LYS A 132 -5.03 10.13 1.95
N GLY A 133 -5.72 9.99 3.07
CA GLY A 133 -6.45 8.78 3.42
C GLY A 133 -7.81 9.13 3.98
N SER A 134 -8.74 8.23 3.83
CA SER A 134 -9.99 8.24 4.57
C SER A 134 -9.94 7.14 5.62
N CYS A 135 -10.89 7.08 6.48
CA CYS A 135 -10.87 6.28 7.68
C CYS A 135 -9.87 6.81 8.69
N ASN A 136 -10.13 6.45 9.83
CA ASN A 136 -9.59 6.89 11.07
C ASN A 136 -8.10 6.65 11.26
N PHE A 137 -7.26 7.24 10.41
CA PHE A 137 -5.86 7.40 10.79
C PHE A 137 -5.73 8.07 12.17
N SER A 138 -6.79 8.73 12.65
CA SER A 138 -6.88 9.27 14.01
C SER A 138 -6.98 8.22 15.14
N TYR A 139 -7.36 6.99 14.84
CA TYR A 139 -7.40 5.89 15.80
C TYR A 139 -6.18 4.98 15.70
N ILE A 140 -5.16 5.44 15.04
CA ILE A 140 -3.96 4.67 14.79
C ILE A 140 -3.21 4.49 16.11
N GLY A 141 -3.09 3.25 16.56
CA GLY A 141 -2.40 2.92 17.79
C GLY A 141 -0.91 3.26 17.78
N LYS A 142 -0.30 3.29 16.59
CA LYS A 142 1.09 3.71 16.43
C LYS A 142 1.32 4.19 14.99
N VAL A 143 1.47 5.51 14.82
CA VAL A 143 2.01 6.10 13.60
C VAL A 143 3.42 6.56 13.92
N ILE A 144 4.39 6.05 13.19
CA ILE A 144 5.75 6.55 13.24
C ILE A 144 5.96 7.32 11.95
N LEU A 145 5.76 8.62 12.02
CA LEU A 145 6.05 9.54 10.91
C LEU A 145 7.37 10.23 11.23
N GLU A 146 8.41 9.89 10.50
CA GLU A 146 9.68 10.58 10.56
C GLU A 146 9.76 11.67 9.47
N SER A 147 8.84 12.61 9.52
CA SER A 147 8.91 13.81 8.72
C SER A 147 8.39 14.96 9.58
N ASP A 148 9.12 16.07 9.56
CA ASP A 148 8.81 17.24 10.38
C ASP A 148 7.44 17.87 10.03
N ASP A 149 6.88 17.52 8.91
CA ASP A 149 5.62 18.10 8.40
C ASP A 149 4.45 17.11 8.35
N TRP A 150 4.47 16.07 9.17
CA TRP A 150 3.46 15.00 9.17
C TRP A 150 2.01 15.48 9.34
N TRP A 151 1.81 16.58 10.05
CA TRP A 151 0.48 17.17 10.28
C TRP A 151 -0.20 17.64 8.98
N LEU A 152 0.55 17.88 7.91
CA LEU A 152 0.01 18.20 6.58
C LEU A 152 -0.69 17.01 5.93
N TYR A 153 -0.46 15.81 6.41
CA TYR A 153 -0.86 14.58 5.75
C TYR A 153 -2.09 13.90 6.36
N LEU A 154 -2.54 14.34 7.53
CA LEU A 154 -3.61 13.70 8.29
C LEU A 154 -5.01 14.29 8.07
N ASN A 155 -5.24 14.95 6.99
CA ASN A 155 -6.56 15.52 6.69
C ASN A 155 -7.44 14.55 5.90
#